data_4e49062fc7b93e7c400e005262b528f2
#
_entry.id   4e49062fc7b93e7c400e005262b528f2
#
_cell.length_a   1.000
_cell.length_b   1.000
_cell.length_c   1.000
_cell.angle_alpha   90.00
_cell.angle_beta   90.00
_cell.angle_gamma   90.00
#
_symmetry.space_group_name_H-M   'P 1'
#
loop_
_entity.id
_entity.type
_entity.pdbx_description
1 polymer ?
#
loop_
_entity_poly.entity_id
_entity_poly.type
_entity_poly.pdbx_seq_one_letter_code
_entity_poly.pdbx_strand_id
1 'polypeptide(L)'
;RGLRSLRVRGFKASLAMISPRLKQPRPKSELYFPCASEIADLSHADFTCDHPEVSVIIPIHNHLDLTQSCLASLLLHRSDIAFEVIVVDDASTDGSLAFLSGINGLRLFCMPEQSGYVLACNKGASEARGKMLVFLNNDTIVQAGWLDALLDLFDRFPDTGITGAKLFYPNGVLQEAGGAIFNDGSVWNTGRFEQADNARFNYVREVDYVSCATQTIRKKIFEQLKGFDTHFAPGYFEDTD
;
A
#
# COMPACT_ATOMS: atom_id res chain seq x y z
N ARG A 1 6.73 -29.33 -2.53
CA ARG A 1 5.32 -29.65 -2.29
C ARG A 1 4.54 -28.36 -2.30
N GLY A 2 3.99 -28.03 -3.47
CA GLY A 2 2.66 -27.55 -3.71
C GLY A 2 2.40 -26.08 -3.40
N LEU A 3 2.76 -25.20 -4.33
CA LEU A 3 2.06 -23.93 -4.56
C LEU A 3 0.54 -24.20 -4.57
N ARG A 4 -0.12 -23.94 -3.46
CA ARG A 4 -1.57 -23.75 -3.42
C ARG A 4 -1.82 -22.26 -3.59
N SER A 5 -1.69 -21.79 -4.83
CA SER A 5 -2.38 -20.56 -5.20
C SER A 5 -3.84 -20.72 -4.77
N LEU A 6 -4.36 -19.82 -3.99
CA LEU A 6 -5.78 -19.66 -3.78
C LEU A 6 -6.40 -19.25 -5.12
N ARG A 7 -6.53 -20.22 -6.03
CA ARG A 7 -7.40 -20.08 -7.20
C ARG A 7 -8.81 -19.94 -6.66
N VAL A 8 -9.28 -18.72 -6.55
CA VAL A 8 -10.72 -18.45 -6.47
C VAL A 8 -11.31 -18.93 -7.78
N ARG A 9 -11.81 -20.20 -7.78
CA ARG A 9 -12.50 -20.77 -8.93
C ARG A 9 -13.80 -20.02 -9.12
N GLY A 10 -13.90 -19.37 -10.28
CA GLY A 10 -15.19 -19.28 -10.95
C GLY A 10 -16.06 -18.11 -10.57
N PHE A 11 -15.54 -16.90 -10.51
CA PHE A 11 -16.37 -15.72 -10.72
C PHE A 11 -16.26 -15.31 -12.19
N LYS A 12 -17.31 -15.62 -12.97
CA LYS A 12 -17.59 -14.84 -14.16
C LYS A 12 -17.92 -13.45 -13.65
N ALA A 13 -16.95 -12.56 -13.69
CA ALA A 13 -17.18 -11.14 -13.47
C ALA A 13 -18.25 -10.74 -14.47
N SER A 14 -19.47 -10.61 -14.00
CA SER A 14 -20.55 -10.06 -14.81
C SER A 14 -20.16 -8.63 -15.10
N LEU A 15 -19.89 -8.34 -16.37
CA LEU A 15 -19.64 -7.00 -16.92
C LEU A 15 -20.75 -5.96 -16.63
N ALA A 16 -21.64 -6.24 -15.70
CA ALA A 16 -22.90 -5.53 -15.50
C ALA A 16 -22.98 -4.62 -14.28
N MET A 17 -21.92 -4.49 -13.47
CA MET A 17 -21.99 -3.57 -12.33
C MET A 17 -21.06 -2.36 -12.48
N ILE A 18 -21.22 -1.61 -13.56
CA ILE A 18 -20.83 -0.21 -13.56
C ILE A 18 -21.88 0.53 -12.75
N SER A 19 -21.57 0.82 -11.50
CA SER A 19 -22.44 1.66 -10.66
C SER A 19 -22.78 2.96 -11.41
N PRO A 20 -24.03 3.43 -11.37
CA PRO A 20 -24.41 4.72 -11.96
C PRO A 20 -23.57 5.91 -11.44
N ARG A 21 -22.95 5.77 -10.27
CA ARG A 21 -22.00 6.77 -9.72
C ARG A 21 -20.70 6.89 -10.51
N LEU A 22 -20.30 5.87 -11.26
CA LEU A 22 -19.12 5.90 -12.14
C LEU A 22 -19.36 6.70 -13.46
N LYS A 23 -20.59 7.14 -13.72
CA LYS A 23 -20.93 7.94 -14.92
C LYS A 23 -20.68 9.45 -14.76
N GLN A 24 -20.37 9.92 -13.57
CA GLN A 24 -19.94 11.32 -13.45
C GLN A 24 -18.49 11.40 -13.96
N PRO A 25 -18.19 12.33 -14.91
CA PRO A 25 -16.82 12.60 -15.28
C PRO A 25 -16.09 12.98 -13.99
N ARG A 26 -15.15 12.14 -13.56
CA ARG A 26 -14.28 12.52 -12.46
C ARG A 26 -13.59 13.82 -12.90
N PRO A 27 -13.57 14.86 -12.05
CA PRO A 27 -12.69 15.98 -12.33
C PRO A 27 -11.30 15.37 -12.60
N LYS A 28 -10.57 15.90 -13.59
CA LYS A 28 -9.16 15.56 -13.78
C LYS A 28 -8.48 15.97 -12.48
N SER A 29 -8.38 15.04 -11.54
CA SER A 29 -7.58 15.25 -10.34
C SER A 29 -6.14 15.29 -10.84
N GLU A 30 -5.54 16.46 -10.80
CA GLU A 30 -4.11 16.57 -10.97
C GLU A 30 -3.47 15.70 -9.89
N LEU A 31 -2.57 14.80 -10.30
CA LEU A 31 -1.83 13.99 -9.34
C LEU A 31 -0.98 14.94 -8.49
N TYR A 32 -1.03 14.76 -7.18
CA TYR A 32 -0.23 15.53 -6.25
C TYR A 32 1.20 14.96 -6.23
N PHE A 33 2.16 15.77 -6.63
CA PHE A 33 3.58 15.48 -6.47
C PHE A 33 4.22 16.65 -5.72
N PRO A 34 4.50 16.51 -4.42
CA PRO A 34 5.13 17.58 -3.67
C PRO A 34 6.51 17.86 -4.25
N CYS A 35 6.81 19.12 -4.53
CA CYS A 35 8.20 19.50 -4.77
C CYS A 35 8.96 19.56 -3.43
N ALA A 36 10.30 19.48 -3.46
CA ALA A 36 11.12 19.47 -2.25
C ALA A 36 10.87 20.67 -1.31
N SER A 37 10.33 21.79 -1.84
CA SER A 37 9.93 22.97 -1.07
C SER A 37 8.53 22.88 -0.47
N GLU A 38 7.73 21.88 -0.84
CA GLU A 38 6.36 21.63 -0.37
C GLU A 38 6.28 20.45 0.59
N ILE A 39 7.43 19.86 0.98
CA ILE A 39 7.44 18.86 2.04
C ILE A 39 6.86 19.52 3.27
N ALA A 40 5.64 19.12 3.63
CA ALA A 40 4.91 19.69 4.75
C ALA A 40 5.80 19.64 5.99
N ASP A 41 5.84 20.75 6.70
CA ASP A 41 6.46 20.78 8.03
C ASP A 41 5.73 19.77 8.93
N LEU A 42 6.38 18.64 9.18
CA LEU A 42 5.83 17.57 10.03
C LEU A 42 6.00 17.86 11.52
N SER A 43 6.52 19.04 11.91
CA SER A 43 6.72 19.40 13.34
C SER A 43 5.40 19.46 14.13
N HIS A 44 4.28 19.66 13.45
CA HIS A 44 2.93 19.65 14.04
C HIS A 44 2.09 18.45 13.58
N ALA A 45 2.72 17.45 12.97
CA ALA A 45 2.03 16.24 12.55
C ALA A 45 1.48 15.45 13.74
N ASP A 46 0.24 14.99 13.63
CA ASP A 46 -0.40 14.16 14.64
C ASP A 46 -1.09 12.96 13.97
N PHE A 47 -0.55 11.77 14.24
CA PHE A 47 -1.09 10.48 13.80
C PHE A 47 -1.79 9.74 14.94
N THR A 48 -2.12 10.40 16.04
CA THR A 48 -2.81 9.77 17.16
C THR A 48 -4.14 9.16 16.72
N CYS A 49 -4.32 7.88 17.02
CA CYS A 49 -5.53 7.13 16.76
C CYS A 49 -5.71 6.04 17.83
N ASP A 50 -6.71 6.19 18.70
CA ASP A 50 -6.95 5.27 19.79
C ASP A 50 -7.64 3.97 19.35
N HIS A 51 -8.52 4.06 18.36
CA HIS A 51 -9.31 2.94 17.87
C HIS A 51 -9.20 2.82 16.34
N PRO A 52 -8.03 2.40 15.81
CA PRO A 52 -7.85 2.29 14.36
C PRO A 52 -8.67 1.13 13.78
N GLU A 53 -9.30 1.38 12.66
CA GLU A 53 -9.86 0.33 11.79
C GLU A 53 -8.77 -0.24 10.88
N VAL A 54 -7.80 0.61 10.52
CA VAL A 54 -6.72 0.29 9.60
C VAL A 54 -5.36 0.56 10.26
N SER A 55 -4.40 -0.32 10.03
CA SER A 55 -2.99 -0.08 10.33
C SER A 55 -2.22 0.08 9.03
N VAL A 56 -1.69 1.28 8.80
CA VAL A 56 -0.78 1.57 7.68
C VAL A 56 0.64 1.27 8.13
N ILE A 57 1.27 0.29 7.49
CA ILE A 57 2.59 -0.24 7.84
C ILE A 57 3.58 0.26 6.79
N ILE A 58 4.58 1.00 7.24
CA ILE A 58 5.60 1.63 6.40
C ILE A 58 6.97 1.11 6.82
N PRO A 59 7.53 0.10 6.13
CA PRO A 59 8.92 -0.29 6.34
C PRO A 59 9.84 0.76 5.75
N ILE A 60 10.90 1.11 6.46
CA ILE A 60 11.90 2.09 6.01
C ILE A 60 13.31 1.56 6.21
N HIS A 61 14.21 1.95 5.32
CA HIS A 61 15.64 1.85 5.50
C HIS A 61 16.31 3.06 4.85
N ASN A 62 16.76 4.04 5.66
CA ASN A 62 17.26 5.31 5.17
C ASN A 62 16.21 6.10 4.33
N HIS A 63 16.68 7.04 3.50
CA HIS A 63 15.83 7.85 2.62
C HIS A 63 14.76 8.65 3.38
N LEU A 64 15.21 9.39 4.41
CA LEU A 64 14.34 10.20 5.26
C LEU A 64 13.45 11.16 4.45
N ASP A 65 13.97 11.76 3.39
CA ASP A 65 13.26 12.68 2.51
C ASP A 65 12.02 12.04 1.85
N LEU A 66 12.15 10.80 1.41
CA LEU A 66 11.04 10.04 0.84
C LEU A 66 10.00 9.72 1.92
N THR A 67 10.46 9.27 3.09
CA THR A 67 9.58 8.97 4.24
C THR A 67 8.81 10.23 4.68
N GLN A 68 9.46 11.39 4.73
CA GLN A 68 8.79 12.67 5.03
C GLN A 68 7.70 13.00 4.02
N SER A 69 7.98 12.83 2.73
CA SER A 69 7.02 13.06 1.65
C SER A 69 5.83 12.12 1.72
N CYS A 70 6.08 10.83 2.02
CA CYS A 70 5.04 9.83 2.23
C CYS A 70 4.12 10.22 3.40
N LEU A 71 4.68 10.51 4.58
CA LEU A 71 3.92 10.91 5.77
C LEU A 71 3.14 12.21 5.54
N ALA A 72 3.74 13.19 4.86
CA ALA A 72 3.06 14.43 4.50
C ALA A 72 1.83 14.17 3.61
N SER A 73 1.94 13.24 2.66
CA SER A 73 0.83 12.88 1.79
C SER A 73 -0.33 12.20 2.56
N LEU A 74 0.00 11.38 3.57
CA LEU A 74 -1.00 10.77 4.44
C LEU A 74 -1.80 11.80 5.25
N LEU A 75 -1.15 12.87 5.71
CA LEU A 75 -1.81 13.97 6.41
C LEU A 75 -2.66 14.81 5.47
N LEU A 76 -2.13 15.15 4.29
CA LEU A 76 -2.83 15.96 3.29
C LEU A 76 -4.08 15.26 2.76
N HIS A 77 -4.00 13.96 2.56
CA HIS A 77 -5.07 13.12 2.01
C HIS A 77 -5.66 12.18 3.06
N ARG A 78 -5.80 12.69 4.29
CA ARG A 78 -6.37 11.94 5.40
C ARG A 78 -7.80 11.50 5.06
N SER A 79 -8.07 10.22 5.29
CA SER A 79 -9.41 9.65 5.20
C SER A 79 -10.19 9.89 6.49
N ASP A 80 -11.52 9.86 6.41
CA ASP A 80 -12.40 9.82 7.59
C ASP A 80 -12.34 8.47 8.31
N ILE A 81 -11.81 7.44 7.64
CA ILE A 81 -11.58 6.13 8.24
C ILE A 81 -10.44 6.23 9.25
N ALA A 82 -10.69 5.76 10.46
CA ALA A 82 -9.70 5.80 11.54
C ALA A 82 -8.52 4.88 11.21
N PHE A 83 -7.32 5.43 11.06
CA PHE A 83 -6.11 4.65 10.84
C PHE A 83 -4.95 5.08 11.74
N GLU A 84 -4.13 4.12 12.12
CA GLU A 84 -2.82 4.34 12.73
C GLU A 84 -1.71 4.20 11.69
N VAL A 85 -0.59 4.84 11.95
CA VAL A 85 0.64 4.70 11.14
C VAL A 85 1.70 4.02 11.98
N ILE A 86 2.19 2.89 11.46
CA ILE A 86 3.26 2.09 12.03
C ILE A 86 4.46 2.19 11.09
N VAL A 87 5.54 2.81 11.55
CA VAL A 87 6.80 2.81 10.83
C VAL A 87 7.72 1.76 11.43
N VAL A 88 8.30 0.92 10.59
CA VAL A 88 9.30 -0.06 11.00
C VAL A 88 10.63 0.32 10.39
N ASP A 89 11.53 0.81 11.23
CA ASP A 89 12.88 1.21 10.84
C ASP A 89 13.80 0.00 10.80
N ASP A 90 14.21 -0.41 9.61
CA ASP A 90 15.10 -1.53 9.35
C ASP A 90 16.58 -1.10 9.44
N ALA A 91 16.96 -0.60 10.64
CA ALA A 91 18.30 -0.16 10.98
C ALA A 91 18.82 0.99 10.10
N SER A 92 18.07 2.08 9.97
CA SER A 92 18.51 3.28 9.26
C SER A 92 19.68 3.99 9.96
N THR A 93 20.52 4.65 9.16
CA THR A 93 21.71 5.38 9.62
C THR A 93 21.73 6.87 9.24
N ASP A 94 20.70 7.36 8.55
CA ASP A 94 20.61 8.72 7.96
C ASP A 94 19.88 9.75 8.84
N GLY A 95 19.58 9.42 10.11
CA GLY A 95 18.83 10.29 11.00
C GLY A 95 17.31 10.07 10.97
N SER A 96 16.80 9.12 10.18
CA SER A 96 15.37 8.78 10.11
C SER A 96 14.78 8.51 11.48
N LEU A 97 15.43 7.69 12.29
CA LEU A 97 14.97 7.34 13.64
C LEU A 97 14.81 8.58 14.54
N ALA A 98 15.79 9.46 14.55
CA ALA A 98 15.76 10.67 15.39
C ALA A 98 14.62 11.60 14.98
N PHE A 99 14.37 11.77 13.68
CA PHE A 99 13.29 12.59 13.19
C PHE A 99 11.92 11.99 13.51
N LEU A 100 11.71 10.71 13.20
CA LEU A 100 10.43 10.04 13.32
C LEU A 100 9.97 9.88 14.78
N SER A 101 10.93 9.75 15.71
CA SER A 101 10.62 9.68 17.14
C SER A 101 10.01 10.98 17.71
N GLY A 102 10.16 12.11 17.00
CA GLY A 102 9.55 13.39 17.35
C GLY A 102 8.12 13.59 16.83
N ILE A 103 7.59 12.69 15.99
CA ILE A 103 6.26 12.82 15.41
C ILE A 103 5.19 12.26 16.34
N ASN A 104 4.21 13.09 16.69
CA ASN A 104 3.15 12.71 17.62
C ASN A 104 2.24 11.60 16.99
N GLY A 105 1.89 10.61 17.82
CA GLY A 105 0.99 9.52 17.44
C GLY A 105 1.54 8.50 16.44
N LEU A 106 2.77 8.72 15.92
CA LEU A 106 3.44 7.74 15.06
C LEU A 106 3.93 6.56 15.91
N ARG A 107 3.62 5.33 15.49
CA ARG A 107 4.13 4.14 16.17
C ARG A 107 5.40 3.67 15.46
N LEU A 108 6.53 3.87 16.11
CA LEU A 108 7.86 3.58 15.56
C LEU A 108 8.45 2.33 16.21
N PHE A 109 8.85 1.37 15.39
CA PHE A 109 9.55 0.16 15.79
C PHE A 109 10.87 0.06 15.05
N CYS A 110 11.93 -0.37 15.75
CA CYS A 110 13.25 -0.49 15.17
C CYS A 110 13.66 -1.96 15.10
N MET A 111 14.20 -2.37 13.98
CA MET A 111 14.87 -3.65 13.85
C MET A 111 16.29 -3.54 14.41
N PRO A 112 16.81 -4.59 15.07
CA PRO A 112 18.16 -4.54 15.67
C PRO A 112 19.29 -4.51 14.64
N GLU A 113 19.02 -5.01 13.44
CA GLU A 113 19.89 -5.02 12.28
C GLU A 113 19.06 -4.98 11.00
N GLN A 114 19.67 -4.66 9.87
CA GLN A 114 18.99 -4.65 8.59
C GLN A 114 18.54 -6.07 8.23
N SER A 115 17.23 -6.26 8.19
CA SER A 115 16.58 -7.57 8.03
C SER A 115 15.78 -7.69 6.73
N GLY A 116 15.54 -6.57 6.06
CA GLY A 116 14.84 -6.47 4.78
C GLY A 116 13.33 -6.29 4.90
N TYR A 117 12.73 -6.02 3.75
CA TYR A 117 11.33 -5.62 3.60
C TYR A 117 10.35 -6.61 4.25
N VAL A 118 10.51 -7.91 3.95
CA VAL A 118 9.62 -8.98 4.43
C VAL A 118 9.54 -9.00 5.95
N LEU A 119 10.70 -8.97 6.63
CA LEU A 119 10.74 -9.04 8.09
C LEU A 119 10.23 -7.75 8.74
N ALA A 120 10.55 -6.59 8.15
CA ALA A 120 10.02 -5.31 8.61
C ALA A 120 8.49 -5.24 8.48
N CYS A 121 7.91 -5.69 7.36
CA CYS A 121 6.47 -5.77 7.17
C CYS A 121 5.81 -6.71 8.17
N ASN A 122 6.36 -7.91 8.36
CA ASN A 122 5.85 -8.88 9.34
C ASN A 122 5.90 -8.32 10.77
N LYS A 123 6.97 -7.61 11.11
CA LYS A 123 7.08 -6.92 12.41
C LYS A 123 5.98 -5.88 12.56
N GLY A 124 5.77 -5.01 11.57
CA GLY A 124 4.71 -4.00 11.60
C GLY A 124 3.31 -4.62 11.72
N ALA A 125 3.04 -5.68 10.98
CA ALA A 125 1.78 -6.40 11.04
C ALA A 125 1.51 -7.03 12.42
N SER A 126 2.54 -7.55 13.09
CA SER A 126 2.41 -8.10 14.45
C SER A 126 2.04 -7.06 15.50
N GLU A 127 2.41 -5.80 15.27
CA GLU A 127 2.13 -4.67 16.15
C GLU A 127 0.82 -3.94 15.81
N ALA A 128 0.21 -4.26 14.68
CA ALA A 128 -0.99 -3.62 14.18
C ALA A 128 -2.20 -3.83 15.09
N ARG A 129 -3.00 -2.77 15.30
CA ARG A 129 -4.25 -2.79 16.06
C ARG A 129 -5.49 -2.79 15.18
N GLY A 130 -5.37 -2.33 13.94
CA GLY A 130 -6.45 -2.29 12.96
C GLY A 130 -6.88 -3.68 12.50
N LYS A 131 -8.11 -3.77 11.99
CA LYS A 131 -8.65 -4.99 11.37
C LYS A 131 -8.17 -5.19 9.94
N MET A 132 -7.76 -4.10 9.30
CA MET A 132 -7.20 -4.06 7.96
C MET A 132 -5.74 -3.64 8.05
N LEU A 133 -4.89 -4.27 7.27
CA LEU A 133 -3.48 -3.91 7.11
C LEU A 133 -3.30 -3.27 5.73
N VAL A 134 -2.59 -2.16 5.69
CA VAL A 134 -2.11 -1.55 4.45
C VAL A 134 -0.59 -1.53 4.51
N PHE A 135 0.06 -2.28 3.63
CA PHE A 135 1.49 -2.15 3.41
C PHE A 135 1.71 -1.00 2.43
N LEU A 136 2.52 -0.04 2.81
CA LEU A 136 2.79 1.17 2.04
C LEU A 136 4.29 1.43 2.01
N ASN A 137 4.87 1.52 0.83
CA ASN A 137 6.28 1.88 0.69
C ASN A 137 6.51 3.34 1.10
N ASN A 138 7.66 3.63 1.69
CA ASN A 138 8.02 4.96 2.13
C ASN A 138 8.34 5.96 0.99
N ASP A 139 8.46 5.48 -0.23
CA ASP A 139 8.64 6.28 -1.47
C ASP A 139 7.32 6.49 -2.23
N THR A 140 6.19 6.22 -1.57
CA THR A 140 4.84 6.35 -2.15
C THR A 140 4.18 7.66 -1.69
N ILE A 141 3.57 8.39 -2.64
CA ILE A 141 2.74 9.57 -2.38
C ILE A 141 1.28 9.20 -2.61
N VAL A 142 0.51 9.10 -1.53
CA VAL A 142 -0.91 8.79 -1.63
C VAL A 142 -1.71 9.97 -2.20
N GLN A 143 -2.86 9.69 -2.80
CA GLN A 143 -3.73 10.68 -3.45
C GLN A 143 -5.08 10.74 -2.73
N ALA A 144 -5.85 11.80 -2.94
CA ALA A 144 -7.17 11.96 -2.31
C ALA A 144 -8.08 10.75 -2.53
N GLY A 145 -8.68 10.24 -1.44
CA GLY A 145 -9.60 9.10 -1.45
C GLY A 145 -8.91 7.73 -1.63
N TRP A 146 -7.59 7.66 -1.47
CA TRP A 146 -6.82 6.43 -1.66
C TRP A 146 -7.28 5.28 -0.76
N LEU A 147 -7.44 5.55 0.54
CA LEU A 147 -7.78 4.53 1.53
C LEU A 147 -9.22 4.07 1.37
N ASP A 148 -10.13 5.03 1.18
CA ASP A 148 -11.55 4.76 0.95
C ASP A 148 -11.77 3.87 -0.28
N ALA A 149 -11.02 4.13 -1.36
CA ALA A 149 -11.12 3.35 -2.59
C ALA A 149 -10.61 1.91 -2.42
N LEU A 150 -9.58 1.68 -1.62
CA LEU A 150 -9.04 0.35 -1.34
C LEU A 150 -10.00 -0.47 -0.47
N LEU A 151 -10.61 0.16 0.53
CA LEU A 151 -11.51 -0.51 1.48
C LEU A 151 -12.91 -0.76 0.90
N ASP A 152 -13.45 0.15 0.07
CA ASP A 152 -14.73 -0.02 -0.62
C ASP A 152 -14.82 -1.35 -1.40
N LEU A 153 -13.68 -1.86 -1.86
CA LEU A 153 -13.63 -3.12 -2.60
C LEU A 153 -13.95 -4.34 -1.73
N PHE A 154 -13.59 -4.31 -0.46
CA PHE A 154 -13.92 -5.40 0.47
C PHE A 154 -15.40 -5.46 0.82
N ASP A 155 -16.09 -4.31 0.80
CA ASP A 155 -17.54 -4.24 1.03
C ASP A 155 -18.32 -4.62 -0.22
N ARG A 156 -17.85 -4.18 -1.38
CA ARG A 156 -18.51 -4.46 -2.67
C ARG A 156 -18.30 -5.89 -3.15
N PHE A 157 -17.17 -6.48 -2.80
CA PHE A 157 -16.76 -7.83 -3.19
C PHE A 157 -16.29 -8.60 -1.94
N PRO A 158 -17.20 -9.25 -1.20
CA PRO A 158 -16.87 -9.88 0.09
C PRO A 158 -15.78 -10.96 0.02
N ASP A 159 -15.62 -11.60 -1.15
CA ASP A 159 -14.59 -12.62 -1.40
C ASP A 159 -13.20 -12.03 -1.72
N THR A 160 -13.07 -10.70 -1.71
CA THR A 160 -11.78 -10.04 -1.94
C THR A 160 -10.78 -10.45 -0.86
N GLY A 161 -9.66 -11.02 -1.27
CA GLY A 161 -8.53 -11.35 -0.39
C GLY A 161 -7.63 -10.14 -0.16
N ILE A 162 -7.21 -9.52 -1.27
CA ILE A 162 -6.23 -8.43 -1.30
C ILE A 162 -6.72 -7.34 -2.27
N THR A 163 -6.45 -6.07 -1.95
CA THR A 163 -6.61 -4.95 -2.89
C THR A 163 -5.31 -4.19 -3.05
N GLY A 164 -5.12 -3.55 -4.19
CA GLY A 164 -3.97 -2.69 -4.48
C GLY A 164 -4.37 -1.48 -5.32
N ALA A 165 -3.55 -0.44 -5.23
CA ALA A 165 -3.76 0.78 -5.99
C ALA A 165 -3.11 0.71 -7.37
N LYS A 166 -3.59 1.58 -8.25
CA LYS A 166 -2.90 1.92 -9.48
C LYS A 166 -1.74 2.87 -9.14
N LEU A 167 -0.52 2.50 -9.55
CA LEU A 167 0.70 3.25 -9.25
C LEU A 167 1.17 4.06 -10.46
N PHE A 168 1.71 5.24 -10.18
CA PHE A 168 2.24 6.16 -11.19
C PHE A 168 3.69 6.51 -10.89
N TYR A 169 4.47 6.69 -11.95
CA TYR A 169 5.75 7.38 -11.84
C TYR A 169 5.53 8.89 -11.58
N PRO A 170 6.53 9.60 -11.03
CA PRO A 170 6.43 11.04 -10.78
C PRO A 170 6.10 11.89 -12.01
N ASN A 171 6.38 11.39 -13.22
CA ASN A 171 6.02 12.05 -14.48
C ASN A 171 4.57 11.81 -14.93
N GLY A 172 3.74 11.14 -14.10
CA GLY A 172 2.34 10.83 -14.40
C GLY A 172 2.11 9.63 -15.30
N VAL A 173 3.18 8.95 -15.75
CA VAL A 173 3.08 7.73 -16.53
C VAL A 173 2.73 6.56 -15.61
N LEU A 174 1.93 5.62 -16.09
CA LEU A 174 1.52 4.45 -15.31
C LEU A 174 2.74 3.57 -14.97
N GLN A 175 2.92 3.27 -13.71
CA GLN A 175 3.90 2.30 -13.24
C GLN A 175 3.27 0.90 -13.22
N GLU A 176 2.06 0.81 -12.68
CA GLU A 176 1.37 -0.45 -12.48
C GLU A 176 -0.14 -0.25 -12.33
N ALA A 177 -0.90 -1.17 -12.88
CA ALA A 177 -2.32 -1.35 -12.61
C ALA A 177 -2.59 -2.84 -12.33
N GLY A 178 -1.95 -3.37 -11.28
CA GLY A 178 -1.87 -4.78 -10.94
C GLY A 178 -0.86 -5.53 -11.78
N GLY A 179 -0.62 -6.78 -11.44
CA GLY A 179 0.38 -7.62 -12.05
C GLY A 179 -0.16 -8.88 -12.69
N ALA A 180 0.61 -9.45 -13.61
CA ALA A 180 0.38 -10.75 -14.22
C ALA A 180 1.54 -11.69 -13.90
N ILE A 181 1.23 -12.96 -13.61
CA ILE A 181 2.20 -14.03 -13.38
C ILE A 181 2.12 -15.01 -14.55
N PHE A 182 3.24 -15.25 -15.21
CA PHE A 182 3.33 -16.18 -16.31
C PHE A 182 3.67 -17.61 -15.86
N ASN A 183 3.42 -18.60 -16.73
CA ASN A 183 3.63 -20.01 -16.40
C ASN A 183 5.09 -20.37 -16.09
N ASP A 184 6.04 -19.56 -16.53
CA ASP A 184 7.47 -19.71 -16.22
C ASP A 184 7.89 -19.05 -14.90
N GLY A 185 6.93 -18.44 -14.16
CA GLY A 185 7.18 -17.74 -12.92
C GLY A 185 7.62 -16.29 -13.10
N SER A 186 7.75 -15.80 -14.32
CA SER A 186 8.02 -14.37 -14.54
C SER A 186 6.78 -13.53 -14.23
N VAL A 187 7.01 -12.27 -13.83
CA VAL A 187 5.95 -11.33 -13.48
C VAL A 187 6.04 -10.07 -14.34
N TRP A 188 4.92 -9.43 -14.54
CA TRP A 188 4.83 -8.20 -15.31
C TRP A 188 3.83 -7.23 -14.72
N ASN A 189 4.27 -5.97 -14.51
CA ASN A 189 3.39 -4.90 -14.08
C ASN A 189 2.51 -4.44 -15.25
N THR A 190 1.21 -4.68 -15.13
CA THR A 190 0.26 -4.37 -16.20
C THR A 190 0.16 -2.86 -16.42
N GLY A 191 0.27 -2.46 -17.68
CA GLY A 191 0.17 -1.06 -18.10
C GLY A 191 1.43 -0.25 -17.86
N ARG A 192 2.55 -0.87 -17.51
CA ARG A 192 3.81 -0.17 -17.27
C ARG A 192 4.20 0.69 -18.48
N PHE A 193 4.48 1.97 -18.21
CA PHE A 193 4.81 3.03 -19.18
C PHE A 193 3.65 3.47 -20.10
N GLU A 194 2.43 3.00 -19.84
CA GLU A 194 1.23 3.46 -20.56
C GLU A 194 0.72 4.79 -19.99
N GLN A 195 -0.20 5.43 -20.74
CA GLN A 195 -0.84 6.65 -20.28
C GLN A 195 -1.82 6.36 -19.13
N ALA A 196 -1.79 7.19 -18.09
CA ALA A 196 -2.59 7.02 -16.88
C ALA A 196 -4.10 7.09 -17.10
N ASP A 197 -4.54 7.86 -18.08
CA ASP A 197 -5.95 8.06 -18.45
C ASP A 197 -6.49 7.04 -19.46
N ASN A 198 -5.65 6.09 -19.89
CA ASN A 198 -6.09 5.02 -20.77
C ASN A 198 -7.20 4.20 -20.09
N ALA A 199 -8.38 4.15 -20.73
CA ALA A 199 -9.57 3.49 -20.22
C ALA A 199 -9.36 2.01 -19.85
N ARG A 200 -8.35 1.35 -20.45
CA ARG A 200 -7.98 -0.05 -20.17
C ARG A 200 -7.51 -0.25 -18.72
N PHE A 201 -7.10 0.81 -18.03
CA PHE A 201 -6.56 0.76 -16.68
C PHE A 201 -7.40 1.54 -15.66
N ASN A 202 -8.59 2.04 -16.04
CA ASN A 202 -9.45 2.89 -15.22
C ASN A 202 -10.73 2.17 -14.76
N TYR A 203 -10.61 0.89 -14.39
CA TYR A 203 -11.69 0.11 -13.79
C TYR A 203 -11.12 -0.92 -12.80
N VAL A 204 -11.94 -1.33 -11.85
CA VAL A 204 -11.60 -2.40 -10.91
C VAL A 204 -11.57 -3.74 -11.65
N ARG A 205 -10.53 -4.52 -11.44
CA ARG A 205 -10.35 -5.83 -12.07
C ARG A 205 -9.61 -6.79 -11.14
N GLU A 206 -9.79 -8.07 -11.37
CA GLU A 206 -8.96 -9.11 -10.79
C GLU A 206 -7.61 -9.15 -11.50
N VAL A 207 -6.56 -9.38 -10.73
CA VAL A 207 -5.18 -9.51 -11.19
C VAL A 207 -4.52 -10.68 -10.48
N ASP A 208 -3.39 -11.15 -10.98
CA ASP A 208 -2.70 -12.28 -10.36
C ASP A 208 -1.99 -11.86 -9.07
N TYR A 209 -1.50 -10.61 -9.01
CA TYR A 209 -0.93 -10.00 -7.80
C TYR A 209 -1.06 -8.47 -7.81
N VAL A 210 -0.88 -7.86 -6.67
CA VAL A 210 -0.72 -6.41 -6.49
C VAL A 210 0.55 -6.14 -5.69
N SER A 211 1.28 -5.09 -6.10
CA SER A 211 2.51 -4.72 -5.43
C SER A 211 2.30 -4.30 -3.99
N CYS A 212 3.17 -4.74 -3.10
CA CYS A 212 3.24 -4.29 -1.72
C CYS A 212 3.55 -2.80 -1.55
N ALA A 213 3.86 -2.08 -2.65
CA ALA A 213 3.96 -0.62 -2.60
C ALA A 213 2.66 0.04 -2.09
N THR A 214 1.49 -0.60 -2.34
CA THR A 214 0.19 -0.22 -1.75
C THR A 214 -0.73 -1.45 -1.72
N GLN A 215 -0.52 -2.37 -0.80
CA GLN A 215 -1.31 -3.59 -0.69
C GLN A 215 -2.18 -3.55 0.57
N THR A 216 -3.47 -3.89 0.44
CA THR A 216 -4.41 -3.96 1.58
C THR A 216 -4.96 -5.37 1.74
N ILE A 217 -4.96 -5.87 2.98
CA ILE A 217 -5.43 -7.20 3.34
C ILE A 217 -6.13 -7.17 4.70
N ARG A 218 -7.11 -8.06 4.92
CA ARG A 218 -7.66 -8.25 6.27
C ARG A 218 -6.61 -8.84 7.19
N LYS A 219 -6.37 -8.23 8.36
CA LYS A 219 -5.38 -8.71 9.34
C LYS A 219 -5.56 -10.20 9.66
N LYS A 220 -6.81 -10.65 9.86
CA LYS A 220 -7.11 -12.06 10.12
C LYS A 220 -6.63 -13.00 9.02
N ILE A 221 -6.73 -12.59 7.75
CA ILE A 221 -6.25 -13.40 6.62
C ILE A 221 -4.72 -13.44 6.62
N PHE A 222 -4.06 -12.29 6.82
CA PHE A 222 -2.62 -12.20 6.91
C PHE A 222 -2.05 -13.08 8.03
N GLU A 223 -2.70 -13.09 9.20
CA GLU A 223 -2.35 -13.96 10.33
C GLU A 223 -2.55 -15.45 10.02
N GLN A 224 -3.61 -15.82 9.30
CA GLN A 224 -3.85 -17.20 8.86
C GLN A 224 -2.80 -17.70 7.87
N LEU A 225 -2.30 -16.80 7.03
CA LEU A 225 -1.18 -17.06 6.12
C LEU A 225 0.18 -17.08 6.85
N LYS A 226 0.22 -16.63 8.12
CA LYS A 226 1.42 -16.48 8.97
C LYS A 226 2.36 -15.36 8.52
N GLY A 227 1.80 -14.34 7.89
CA GLY A 227 2.54 -13.21 7.33
C GLY A 227 3.11 -13.50 5.95
N PHE A 228 4.00 -12.63 5.49
CA PHE A 228 4.82 -12.90 4.31
C PHE A 228 5.81 -14.02 4.60
N ASP A 229 5.99 -14.94 3.66
CA ASP A 229 6.95 -16.04 3.81
C ASP A 229 8.39 -15.49 3.89
N THR A 230 9.06 -15.81 4.99
CA THR A 230 10.42 -15.34 5.24
C THR A 230 11.45 -15.98 4.28
N HIS A 231 11.05 -16.98 3.49
CA HIS A 231 11.87 -17.52 2.41
C HIS A 231 12.20 -16.45 1.35
N PHE A 232 11.33 -15.44 1.19
CA PHE A 232 11.54 -14.33 0.26
C PHE A 232 12.33 -13.16 0.86
N ALA A 233 12.83 -13.29 2.10
CA ALA A 233 13.69 -12.25 2.65
C ALA A 233 15.01 -12.15 1.85
N PRO A 234 15.55 -10.93 1.65
CA PRO A 234 15.13 -9.65 2.25
C PRO A 234 13.92 -8.99 1.59
N GLY A 235 13.50 -9.41 0.40
CA GLY A 235 12.38 -8.89 -0.37
C GLY A 235 12.35 -9.48 -1.78
N TYR A 236 11.32 -9.11 -2.55
CA TYR A 236 10.92 -9.58 -3.87
C TYR A 236 10.19 -10.93 -3.87
N PHE A 237 9.07 -10.95 -4.61
CA PHE A 237 8.14 -12.08 -4.75
C PHE A 237 7.29 -12.41 -3.52
N GLU A 238 7.45 -11.72 -2.39
CA GLU A 238 6.58 -11.86 -1.23
C GLU A 238 5.13 -11.44 -1.52
N ASP A 239 4.94 -10.56 -2.51
CA ASP A 239 3.64 -10.07 -2.98
C ASP A 239 3.00 -10.96 -4.06
N THR A 240 3.75 -11.94 -4.56
CA THR A 240 3.29 -12.88 -5.58
C THR A 240 3.07 -14.31 -5.05
N ASP A 241 3.45 -14.57 -3.79
CA ASP A 241 3.34 -15.87 -3.10
C ASP A 241 1.91 -16.28 -2.70
#